data_d6e186b856bb791092a95435ccaa71a2
#
_entry.id   d6e186b856bb791092a95435ccaa71a2
#
_cell.length_a   1.000
_cell.length_b   1.000
_cell.length_c   1.000
_cell.angle_alpha   90.00
_cell.angle_beta   90.00
_cell.angle_gamma   90.00
#
_symmetry.space_group_name_H-M   'P 1'
#
loop_
_entity.id
_entity.type
_entity.pdbx_description
1 polymer ?
#
loop_
_entity_poly.entity_id
_entity_poly.type
_entity_poly.pdbx_seq_one_letter_code
_entity_poly.pdbx_strand_id
1 'polypeptide(L)'
;MCPGRSWVWNTARMDTDINVAVLGAGRMGEILAAGMVRSGVRSAGQILVTDANPQRVEEVASRHGFVLRESNSAAVQASSVVVLAVKPKDLPALLAEIAPSVGAGHLIVSIAAGVTTAALERGLGGSAAVVRAMPNAASSVGEGITAICAGSRAQEKDLNVARELLGGVGPVISIGEAYIDAVTAVSGSGPAYFALFAEAMVDAGVTVGLPREVSAQLVAQTMRGTAALVTEGRMEPAEVRAAVTSPGGTTAMAIRELERSGVRAGVLNAVQAAFDRARDLAGGSTGSR
;
A
#
# COMPACT_ATOMS: atom_id res chain seq x y z
N MET A 1 9.85 -31.26 13.56
CA MET A 1 8.50 -30.71 13.72
C MET A 1 8.62 -29.57 14.72
N CYS A 2 8.71 -28.31 14.26
CA CYS A 2 8.62 -27.12 15.10
C CYS A 2 7.20 -26.56 14.97
N PRO A 3 6.53 -26.23 16.06
CA PRO A 3 5.17 -25.72 15.99
C PRO A 3 5.17 -24.31 15.40
N GLY A 4 4.37 -24.12 14.37
CA GLY A 4 4.11 -22.82 13.75
C GLY A 4 3.58 -21.86 14.81
N ARG A 5 4.30 -20.78 15.08
CA ARG A 5 3.77 -19.64 15.81
C ARG A 5 2.83 -18.90 14.85
N SER A 6 1.56 -19.26 14.90
CA SER A 6 0.50 -18.37 14.48
C SER A 6 0.66 -17.07 15.28
N TRP A 7 0.81 -15.94 14.60
CA TRP A 7 0.66 -14.64 15.21
C TRP A 7 -0.80 -14.50 15.65
N VAL A 8 -1.10 -14.94 16.87
CA VAL A 8 -2.39 -14.68 17.50
C VAL A 8 -2.35 -13.21 17.90
N TRP A 9 -2.91 -12.37 17.04
CA TRP A 9 -3.23 -11.01 17.37
C TRP A 9 -4.27 -11.05 18.48
N ASN A 10 -3.97 -10.46 19.62
CA ASN A 10 -4.94 -10.28 20.71
C ASN A 10 -5.97 -9.26 20.21
N THR A 11 -6.97 -9.76 19.48
CA THR A 11 -8.15 -9.00 19.06
C THR A 11 -9.06 -8.83 20.28
N ALA A 12 -8.82 -7.79 21.06
CA ALA A 12 -9.94 -7.13 21.72
C ALA A 12 -10.87 -6.76 20.57
N ARG A 13 -11.99 -7.50 20.38
CA ARG A 13 -12.97 -7.26 19.33
C ARG A 13 -13.38 -5.79 19.43
N MET A 14 -12.98 -5.00 18.45
CA MET A 14 -13.51 -3.66 18.29
C MET A 14 -15.01 -3.77 18.02
N ASP A 15 -15.71 -2.72 18.42
CA ASP A 15 -17.14 -2.57 18.23
C ASP A 15 -17.52 -2.94 16.79
N THR A 16 -18.27 -4.04 16.62
CA THR A 16 -18.61 -4.60 15.33
C THR A 16 -19.58 -3.73 14.52
N ASP A 17 -20.07 -2.65 15.12
CA ASP A 17 -21.06 -1.75 14.52
C ASP A 17 -20.46 -0.54 13.78
N ILE A 18 -19.13 -0.47 13.66
CA ILE A 18 -18.48 0.65 12.98
C ILE A 18 -18.55 0.52 11.45
N ASN A 19 -19.28 1.42 10.81
CA ASN A 19 -19.24 1.58 9.36
C ASN A 19 -17.96 2.30 8.93
N VAL A 20 -17.46 1.91 7.75
CA VAL A 20 -16.28 2.50 7.10
C VAL A 20 -16.72 3.14 5.78
N ALA A 21 -16.55 4.45 5.64
CA ALA A 21 -16.73 5.12 4.36
C ALA A 21 -15.43 5.06 3.55
N VAL A 22 -15.50 4.64 2.30
CA VAL A 22 -14.39 4.69 1.34
C VAL A 22 -14.75 5.70 0.27
N LEU A 23 -14.11 6.87 0.34
CA LEU A 23 -14.34 7.97 -0.60
C LEU A 23 -13.33 7.85 -1.74
N GLY A 24 -13.82 7.44 -2.89
CA GLY A 24 -13.04 7.06 -4.07
C GLY A 24 -13.06 5.54 -4.29
N ALA A 25 -13.94 5.07 -5.18
CA ALA A 25 -14.05 3.67 -5.61
C ALA A 25 -13.07 3.30 -6.74
N GLY A 26 -11.95 4.04 -6.84
CA GLY A 26 -10.86 3.72 -7.74
C GLY A 26 -10.16 2.40 -7.37
N ARG A 27 -9.14 2.02 -8.14
CA ARG A 27 -8.45 0.72 -7.97
C ARG A 27 -8.01 0.45 -6.51
N MET A 28 -7.37 1.41 -5.85
CA MET A 28 -6.86 1.18 -4.49
C MET A 28 -7.98 1.20 -3.45
N GLY A 29 -8.98 2.11 -3.59
CA GLY A 29 -10.16 2.13 -2.69
C GLY A 29 -10.92 0.81 -2.73
N GLU A 30 -11.19 0.27 -3.93
CA GLU A 30 -11.81 -1.05 -4.12
C GLU A 30 -10.98 -2.17 -3.46
N ILE A 31 -9.66 -2.20 -3.68
CA ILE A 31 -8.76 -3.21 -3.10
C ILE A 31 -8.82 -3.21 -1.57
N LEU A 32 -8.75 -2.03 -0.95
CA LEU A 32 -8.77 -1.90 0.50
C LEU A 32 -10.15 -2.29 1.07
N ALA A 33 -11.23 -1.80 0.48
CA ALA A 33 -12.59 -2.16 0.88
C ALA A 33 -12.84 -3.68 0.78
N ALA A 34 -12.49 -4.29 -0.36
CA ALA A 34 -12.58 -5.73 -0.55
C ALA A 34 -11.66 -6.52 0.41
N GLY A 35 -10.49 -5.97 0.73
CA GLY A 35 -9.58 -6.54 1.71
C GLY A 35 -10.17 -6.61 3.11
N MET A 36 -10.86 -5.56 3.56
CA MET A 36 -11.55 -5.52 4.86
C MET A 36 -12.63 -6.59 4.96
N VAL A 37 -13.37 -6.83 3.87
CA VAL A 37 -14.41 -7.88 3.84
C VAL A 37 -13.79 -9.27 3.76
N ARG A 38 -12.80 -9.47 2.92
CA ARG A 38 -12.12 -10.76 2.76
C ARG A 38 -11.44 -11.23 4.04
N SER A 39 -10.88 -10.34 4.83
CA SER A 39 -10.26 -10.65 6.12
C SER A 39 -11.27 -10.83 7.26
N GLY A 40 -12.54 -10.55 7.01
CA GLY A 40 -13.60 -10.64 8.04
C GLY A 40 -13.60 -9.49 9.05
N VAL A 41 -12.77 -8.46 8.84
CA VAL A 41 -12.71 -7.28 9.72
C VAL A 41 -13.99 -6.46 9.62
N ARG A 42 -14.60 -6.41 8.44
CA ARG A 42 -15.92 -5.78 8.21
C ARG A 42 -16.76 -6.64 7.28
N SER A 43 -18.08 -6.57 7.46
CA SER A 43 -19.04 -7.11 6.48
C SER A 43 -19.21 -6.13 5.31
N ALA A 44 -19.65 -6.63 4.16
CA ALA A 44 -19.89 -5.78 2.98
C ALA A 44 -20.90 -4.65 3.27
N GLY A 45 -21.93 -4.93 4.07
CA GLY A 45 -22.95 -3.95 4.48
C GLY A 45 -22.41 -2.82 5.38
N GLN A 46 -21.22 -2.96 5.94
CA GLN A 46 -20.55 -1.92 6.75
C GLN A 46 -19.58 -1.06 5.92
N ILE A 47 -19.38 -1.37 4.66
CA ILE A 47 -18.54 -0.58 3.74
C ILE A 47 -19.44 0.35 2.92
N LEU A 48 -19.31 1.64 3.15
CA LEU A 48 -20.02 2.70 2.43
C LEU A 48 -19.10 3.24 1.35
N VAL A 49 -19.55 3.28 0.09
CA VAL A 49 -18.68 3.72 -1.01
C VAL A 49 -19.27 4.91 -1.75
N THR A 50 -18.39 5.81 -2.19
CA THR A 50 -18.69 6.91 -3.09
C THR A 50 -17.59 7.04 -4.15
N ASP A 51 -17.92 7.63 -5.29
CA ASP A 51 -16.96 8.06 -6.32
C ASP A 51 -17.58 9.19 -7.16
N ALA A 52 -16.73 10.03 -7.74
CA ALA A 52 -17.15 11.06 -8.68
C ALA A 52 -17.70 10.46 -10.00
N ASN A 53 -17.37 9.22 -10.32
CA ASN A 53 -17.89 8.47 -11.45
C ASN A 53 -19.01 7.53 -10.98
N PRO A 54 -20.30 7.83 -11.24
CA PRO A 54 -21.44 7.03 -10.80
C PRO A 54 -21.39 5.59 -11.32
N GLN A 55 -21.01 5.37 -12.56
CA GLN A 55 -20.92 4.02 -13.14
C GLN A 55 -19.87 3.17 -12.42
N ARG A 56 -18.73 3.78 -12.08
CA ARG A 56 -17.66 3.10 -11.36
C ARG A 56 -18.07 2.68 -9.95
N VAL A 57 -18.75 3.55 -9.22
CA VAL A 57 -19.17 3.22 -7.84
C VAL A 57 -20.29 2.19 -7.83
N GLU A 58 -21.22 2.23 -8.78
CA GLU A 58 -22.27 1.22 -8.95
C GLU A 58 -21.68 -0.16 -9.25
N GLU A 59 -20.70 -0.21 -10.18
CA GLU A 59 -19.99 -1.45 -10.52
C GLU A 59 -19.29 -2.07 -9.31
N VAL A 60 -18.57 -1.25 -8.55
CA VAL A 60 -17.83 -1.71 -7.35
C VAL A 60 -18.81 -2.15 -6.25
N ALA A 61 -19.83 -1.35 -5.98
CA ALA A 61 -20.83 -1.67 -4.96
C ALA A 61 -21.56 -2.98 -5.29
N SER A 62 -21.99 -3.16 -6.54
CA SER A 62 -22.67 -4.39 -6.99
C SER A 62 -21.75 -5.62 -6.92
N ARG A 63 -20.49 -5.49 -7.35
CA ARG A 63 -19.51 -6.59 -7.35
C ARG A 63 -19.23 -7.13 -5.97
N HIS A 64 -19.17 -6.28 -4.96
CA HIS A 64 -18.73 -6.62 -3.61
C HIS A 64 -19.84 -6.59 -2.56
N GLY A 65 -21.04 -6.13 -2.92
CA GLY A 65 -22.17 -5.98 -1.98
C GLY A 65 -21.99 -4.78 -1.03
N PHE A 66 -21.20 -3.76 -1.44
CA PHE A 66 -21.02 -2.55 -0.64
C PHE A 66 -22.24 -1.63 -0.71
N VAL A 67 -22.40 -0.79 0.30
CA VAL A 67 -23.49 0.17 0.38
C VAL A 67 -23.09 1.45 -0.36
N LEU A 68 -23.79 1.73 -1.45
CA LEU A 68 -23.64 3.00 -2.17
C LEU A 68 -24.26 4.15 -1.38
N ARG A 69 -23.58 5.28 -1.32
CA ARG A 69 -24.10 6.53 -0.76
C ARG A 69 -24.20 7.60 -1.82
N GLU A 70 -25.21 8.45 -1.68
CA GLU A 70 -25.53 9.50 -2.63
C GLU A 70 -24.53 10.67 -2.65
N SER A 71 -23.76 10.85 -1.56
CA SER A 71 -22.74 11.88 -1.45
C SER A 71 -21.62 11.49 -0.47
N ASN A 72 -20.47 12.13 -0.61
CA ASN A 72 -19.35 11.96 0.35
C ASN A 72 -19.77 12.37 1.76
N SER A 73 -20.50 13.47 1.92
CA SER A 73 -20.99 13.94 3.21
C SER A 73 -21.95 12.95 3.87
N ALA A 74 -22.87 12.33 3.10
CA ALA A 74 -23.76 11.30 3.63
C ALA A 74 -23.02 10.02 4.04
N ALA A 75 -21.96 9.64 3.31
CA ALA A 75 -21.10 8.52 3.69
C ALA A 75 -20.34 8.81 4.99
N VAL A 76 -19.77 10.02 5.14
CA VAL A 76 -19.08 10.46 6.36
C VAL A 76 -20.02 10.43 7.56
N GLN A 77 -21.21 11.03 7.47
CA GLN A 77 -22.18 11.08 8.56
C GLN A 77 -22.64 9.70 9.05
N ALA A 78 -22.63 8.70 8.17
CA ALA A 78 -23.05 7.33 8.47
C ALA A 78 -21.88 6.41 8.87
N SER A 79 -20.68 6.93 9.10
CA SER A 79 -19.48 6.15 9.42
C SER A 79 -18.69 6.75 10.56
N SER A 80 -17.85 5.96 11.23
CA SER A 80 -16.88 6.45 12.22
C SER A 80 -15.45 6.47 11.66
N VAL A 81 -15.20 5.72 10.58
CA VAL A 81 -13.91 5.70 9.89
C VAL A 81 -14.12 6.09 8.43
N VAL A 82 -13.30 7.02 7.95
CA VAL A 82 -13.35 7.51 6.57
C VAL A 82 -12.01 7.27 5.90
N VAL A 83 -12.00 6.47 4.85
CA VAL A 83 -10.83 6.22 4.00
C VAL A 83 -10.87 7.16 2.81
N LEU A 84 -9.88 8.06 2.70
CA LEU A 84 -9.72 8.96 1.56
C LEU A 84 -8.86 8.27 0.49
N ALA A 85 -9.51 7.77 -0.57
CA ALA A 85 -8.89 6.98 -1.63
C ALA A 85 -8.92 7.67 -3.00
N VAL A 86 -9.09 8.98 -3.02
CA VAL A 86 -9.03 9.80 -4.23
C VAL A 86 -7.60 10.16 -4.62
N LYS A 87 -7.40 10.63 -5.85
CA LYS A 87 -6.10 11.13 -6.29
C LYS A 87 -5.71 12.40 -5.52
N PRO A 88 -4.41 12.64 -5.27
CA PRO A 88 -3.95 13.83 -4.52
C PRO A 88 -4.50 15.15 -5.06
N LYS A 89 -4.63 15.30 -6.38
CA LYS A 89 -5.17 16.51 -7.02
C LYS A 89 -6.65 16.80 -6.70
N ASP A 90 -7.42 15.76 -6.40
CA ASP A 90 -8.85 15.84 -6.14
C ASP A 90 -9.15 16.00 -4.63
N LEU A 91 -8.13 15.76 -3.80
CA LEU A 91 -8.28 15.77 -2.35
C LEU A 91 -8.67 17.13 -1.75
N PRO A 92 -8.13 18.30 -2.19
CA PRO A 92 -8.55 19.58 -1.64
C PRO A 92 -10.05 19.87 -1.77
N ALA A 93 -10.63 19.54 -2.92
CA ALA A 93 -12.07 19.68 -3.15
C ALA A 93 -12.89 18.74 -2.26
N LEU A 94 -12.45 17.47 -2.15
CA LEU A 94 -13.08 16.48 -1.27
C LEU A 94 -13.03 16.92 0.19
N LEU A 95 -11.89 17.38 0.70
CA LEU A 95 -11.76 17.85 2.07
C LEU A 95 -12.71 19.03 2.36
N ALA A 96 -12.79 20.00 1.46
CA ALA A 96 -13.72 21.13 1.60
C ALA A 96 -15.19 20.68 1.64
N GLU A 97 -15.57 19.67 0.83
CA GLU A 97 -16.92 19.10 0.79
C GLU A 97 -17.27 18.41 2.11
N ILE A 98 -16.37 17.58 2.65
CA ILE A 98 -16.66 16.73 3.80
C ILE A 98 -16.40 17.42 5.16
N ALA A 99 -15.59 18.47 5.21
CA ALA A 99 -15.21 19.15 6.46
C ALA A 99 -16.40 19.48 7.37
N PRO A 100 -17.56 19.98 6.86
CA PRO A 100 -18.73 20.25 7.71
C PRO A 100 -19.35 19.00 8.36
N SER A 101 -19.09 17.82 7.81
CA SER A 101 -19.61 16.53 8.32
C SER A 101 -18.60 15.77 9.19
N VAL A 102 -17.34 16.23 9.23
CA VAL A 102 -16.26 15.60 10.01
C VAL A 102 -16.21 16.20 11.41
N GLY A 103 -16.17 15.36 12.43
CA GLY A 103 -16.08 15.76 13.84
C GLY A 103 -15.06 14.93 14.62
N ALA A 104 -14.91 15.22 15.92
CA ALA A 104 -13.94 14.59 16.82
C ALA A 104 -14.13 13.06 16.98
N GLY A 105 -15.29 12.53 16.63
CA GLY A 105 -15.57 11.08 16.65
C GLY A 105 -15.10 10.32 15.42
N HIS A 106 -14.59 11.02 14.41
CA HIS A 106 -14.15 10.38 13.17
C HIS A 106 -12.65 10.07 13.19
N LEU A 107 -12.30 8.91 12.64
CA LEU A 107 -10.94 8.58 12.22
C LEU A 107 -10.85 8.73 10.69
N ILE A 108 -9.96 9.59 10.23
CA ILE A 108 -9.69 9.79 8.82
C ILE A 108 -8.40 9.04 8.44
N VAL A 109 -8.49 8.13 7.50
CA VAL A 109 -7.35 7.37 6.96
C VAL A 109 -7.12 7.80 5.52
N SER A 110 -6.03 8.52 5.25
CA SER A 110 -5.72 8.95 3.88
C SER A 110 -4.65 8.07 3.25
N ILE A 111 -4.90 7.60 2.03
CA ILE A 111 -3.92 6.87 1.21
C ILE A 111 -3.36 7.73 0.07
N ALA A 112 -3.60 9.03 0.09
CA ALA A 112 -3.14 9.94 -0.95
C ALA A 112 -1.63 10.19 -0.84
N ALA A 113 -0.89 9.85 -1.88
CA ALA A 113 0.56 10.08 -1.93
C ALA A 113 0.87 11.58 -1.93
N GLY A 114 1.94 11.99 -1.23
CA GLY A 114 2.40 13.38 -1.23
C GLY A 114 1.55 14.34 -0.40
N VAL A 115 0.54 13.87 0.35
CA VAL A 115 -0.29 14.75 1.21
C VAL A 115 0.02 14.47 2.67
N THR A 116 0.48 15.51 3.39
CA THR A 116 0.88 15.38 4.80
C THR A 116 -0.33 15.35 5.74
N THR A 117 -0.15 14.76 6.94
CA THR A 117 -1.16 14.77 8.00
C THR A 117 -1.59 16.19 8.36
N ALA A 118 -0.63 17.12 8.45
CA ALA A 118 -0.93 18.52 8.71
C ALA A 118 -1.79 19.18 7.62
N ALA A 119 -1.60 18.83 6.34
CA ALA A 119 -2.44 19.33 5.26
C ALA A 119 -3.87 18.78 5.34
N LEU A 120 -4.01 17.49 5.67
CA LEU A 120 -5.30 16.84 5.89
C LEU A 120 -6.05 17.47 7.07
N GLU A 121 -5.37 17.65 8.21
CA GLU A 121 -5.95 18.24 9.41
C GLU A 121 -6.43 19.68 9.16
N ARG A 122 -5.63 20.50 8.46
CA ARG A 122 -6.05 21.86 8.07
C ARG A 122 -7.28 21.85 7.17
N GLY A 123 -7.31 20.97 6.17
CA GLY A 123 -8.42 20.88 5.24
C GLY A 123 -9.73 20.40 5.90
N LEU A 124 -9.64 19.66 7.00
CA LEU A 124 -10.78 19.13 7.75
C LEU A 124 -11.20 20.00 8.95
N GLY A 125 -10.55 21.14 9.18
CA GLY A 125 -10.85 22.00 10.33
C GLY A 125 -10.30 21.49 11.67
N GLY A 126 -9.42 20.49 11.65
CA GLY A 126 -8.57 20.08 12.78
C GLY A 126 -9.28 19.35 13.93
N SER A 127 -10.52 18.86 13.78
CA SER A 127 -11.26 18.19 14.86
C SER A 127 -11.04 16.67 14.93
N ALA A 128 -10.87 16.00 13.81
CA ALA A 128 -10.77 14.55 13.69
C ALA A 128 -9.34 14.02 13.92
N ALA A 129 -9.24 12.75 14.32
CA ALA A 129 -8.00 12.00 14.26
C ALA A 129 -7.65 11.68 12.80
N VAL A 130 -6.38 11.88 12.41
CA VAL A 130 -5.90 11.61 11.04
C VAL A 130 -4.78 10.60 11.08
N VAL A 131 -4.88 9.57 10.24
CA VAL A 131 -3.82 8.61 9.96
C VAL A 131 -3.50 8.69 8.47
N ARG A 132 -2.24 8.93 8.15
CA ARG A 132 -1.74 8.81 6.77
C ARG A 132 -1.24 7.40 6.55
N ALA A 133 -1.64 6.79 5.44
CA ALA A 133 -1.27 5.43 5.07
C ALA A 133 -0.66 5.42 3.66
N MET A 134 0.34 4.57 3.47
CA MET A 134 0.98 4.37 2.17
C MET A 134 1.00 2.87 1.85
N PRO A 135 -0.07 2.34 1.25
CA PRO A 135 -0.11 0.98 0.71
C PRO A 135 0.68 0.87 -0.60
N ASN A 136 0.87 -0.36 -1.08
CA ASN A 136 1.47 -0.59 -2.39
C ASN A 136 0.59 -1.47 -3.30
N ALA A 137 0.99 -1.63 -4.57
CA ALA A 137 0.20 -2.32 -5.58
C ALA A 137 -0.02 -3.81 -5.29
N ALA A 138 0.87 -4.46 -4.52
CA ALA A 138 0.74 -5.87 -4.14
C ALA A 138 -0.45 -6.13 -3.19
N SER A 139 -1.05 -5.09 -2.61
CA SER A 139 -2.32 -5.15 -1.90
C SER A 139 -3.45 -5.81 -2.72
N SER A 140 -3.40 -5.71 -4.05
CA SER A 140 -4.40 -6.32 -4.94
C SER A 140 -4.45 -7.85 -4.87
N VAL A 141 -3.36 -8.48 -4.47
CA VAL A 141 -3.25 -9.93 -4.30
C VAL A 141 -3.11 -10.35 -2.83
N GLY A 142 -3.29 -9.40 -1.89
CA GLY A 142 -3.19 -9.67 -0.45
C GLY A 142 -1.75 -9.71 0.09
N GLU A 143 -0.76 -9.40 -0.75
CA GLU A 143 0.68 -9.42 -0.42
C GLU A 143 1.26 -8.00 -0.38
N GLY A 144 0.42 -7.01 -0.08
CA GLY A 144 0.86 -5.63 0.08
C GLY A 144 1.61 -5.41 1.38
N ILE A 145 2.23 -4.23 1.49
CA ILE A 145 2.67 -3.66 2.76
C ILE A 145 2.16 -2.24 2.85
N THR A 146 1.66 -1.86 4.02
CA THR A 146 1.17 -0.50 4.26
C THR A 146 1.96 0.13 5.40
N ALA A 147 2.59 1.28 5.16
CA ALA A 147 3.11 2.10 6.24
C ALA A 147 2.05 3.09 6.69
N ILE A 148 1.90 3.28 8.01
CA ILE A 148 0.99 4.25 8.60
C ILE A 148 1.72 5.22 9.52
N CYS A 149 1.25 6.47 9.60
CA CYS A 149 1.70 7.43 10.59
C CYS A 149 0.53 8.25 11.15
N ALA A 150 0.67 8.65 12.42
CA ALA A 150 -0.31 9.44 13.12
C ALA A 150 -0.19 10.94 12.78
N GLY A 151 -1.32 11.61 12.61
CA GLY A 151 -1.43 13.07 12.70
C GLY A 151 -1.42 13.54 14.16
N SER A 152 -1.59 14.84 14.34
CA SER A 152 -1.41 15.50 15.66
C SER A 152 -2.41 15.04 16.72
N ARG A 153 -3.59 14.59 16.33
CA ARG A 153 -4.67 14.13 17.23
C ARG A 153 -4.85 12.62 17.29
N ALA A 154 -4.24 11.88 16.37
CA ALA A 154 -4.34 10.43 16.34
C ALA A 154 -3.54 9.81 17.50
N GLN A 155 -4.17 8.89 18.20
CA GLN A 155 -3.61 8.13 19.31
C GLN A 155 -3.32 6.68 18.89
N GLU A 156 -2.69 5.90 19.76
CA GLU A 156 -2.39 4.49 19.47
C GLU A 156 -3.66 3.65 19.16
N LYS A 157 -4.79 3.97 19.80
CA LYS A 157 -6.08 3.34 19.48
C LYS A 157 -6.48 3.56 18.02
N ASP A 158 -6.24 4.75 17.47
CA ASP A 158 -6.58 5.11 16.08
C ASP A 158 -5.65 4.42 15.08
N LEU A 159 -4.37 4.31 15.43
CA LEU A 159 -3.41 3.50 14.66
C LEU A 159 -3.77 2.02 14.67
N ASN A 160 -4.28 1.49 15.79
CA ASN A 160 -4.73 0.10 15.89
C ASN A 160 -5.94 -0.16 14.99
N VAL A 161 -6.92 0.77 14.95
CA VAL A 161 -8.05 0.72 14.01
C VAL A 161 -7.56 0.71 12.57
N ALA A 162 -6.68 1.65 12.22
CA ALA A 162 -6.12 1.73 10.86
C ALA A 162 -5.35 0.45 10.50
N ARG A 163 -4.57 -0.11 11.44
CA ARG A 163 -3.81 -1.35 11.26
C ARG A 163 -4.73 -2.55 11.01
N GLU A 164 -5.81 -2.66 11.75
CA GLU A 164 -6.81 -3.72 11.58
C GLU A 164 -7.48 -3.63 10.21
N LEU A 165 -7.98 -2.46 9.83
CA LEU A 165 -8.67 -2.25 8.57
C LEU A 165 -7.78 -2.49 7.35
N LEU A 166 -6.53 -2.02 7.40
CA LEU A 166 -5.58 -2.14 6.30
C LEU A 166 -4.87 -3.51 6.26
N GLY A 167 -4.89 -4.24 7.38
CA GLY A 167 -4.25 -5.56 7.50
C GLY A 167 -4.84 -6.64 6.58
N GLY A 168 -6.05 -6.45 6.09
CA GLY A 168 -6.71 -7.37 5.15
C GLY A 168 -6.06 -7.46 3.76
N VAL A 169 -5.08 -6.60 3.46
CA VAL A 169 -4.35 -6.57 2.17
C VAL A 169 -2.84 -6.75 2.34
N GLY A 170 -2.38 -7.08 3.55
CA GLY A 170 -0.97 -7.35 3.87
C GLY A 170 -0.54 -6.69 5.18
N PRO A 171 0.71 -6.91 5.62
CA PRO A 171 1.26 -6.33 6.83
C PRO A 171 1.17 -4.80 6.90
N VAL A 172 0.97 -4.28 8.12
CA VAL A 172 0.93 -2.84 8.39
C VAL A 172 2.00 -2.48 9.40
N ILE A 173 2.83 -1.50 9.08
CA ILE A 173 3.89 -0.98 9.96
C ILE A 173 3.61 0.46 10.35
N SER A 174 3.89 0.84 11.59
CA SER A 174 3.85 2.23 12.04
C SER A 174 5.23 2.86 11.91
N ILE A 175 5.27 4.09 11.37
CA ILE A 175 6.53 4.81 11.13
C ILE A 175 6.29 6.32 11.31
N GLY A 176 7.34 7.09 11.56
CA GLY A 176 7.22 8.55 11.60
C GLY A 176 6.92 9.15 10.22
N GLU A 177 6.11 10.20 10.16
CA GLU A 177 5.70 10.82 8.90
C GLU A 177 6.88 11.23 8.00
N ALA A 178 7.98 11.67 8.60
CA ALA A 178 9.21 12.06 7.89
C ALA A 178 9.78 10.95 6.98
N TYR A 179 9.40 9.70 7.22
CA TYR A 179 9.89 8.55 6.43
C TYR A 179 8.92 8.11 5.34
N ILE A 180 7.69 8.64 5.26
CA ILE A 180 6.67 8.18 4.31
C ILE A 180 7.11 8.36 2.85
N ASP A 181 7.88 9.39 2.54
CA ASP A 181 8.39 9.59 1.18
C ASP A 181 9.46 8.55 0.81
N ALA A 182 10.28 8.13 1.78
CA ALA A 182 11.20 7.01 1.60
C ALA A 182 10.43 5.67 1.45
N VAL A 183 9.36 5.46 2.22
CA VAL A 183 8.45 4.31 2.04
C VAL A 183 7.86 4.32 0.63
N THR A 184 7.43 5.48 0.13
CA THR A 184 6.91 5.62 -1.23
C THR A 184 7.94 5.17 -2.27
N ALA A 185 9.20 5.60 -2.11
CA ALA A 185 10.28 5.23 -3.02
C ALA A 185 10.62 3.74 -2.96
N VAL A 186 10.64 3.13 -1.76
CA VAL A 186 11.05 1.73 -1.57
C VAL A 186 9.92 0.75 -1.83
N SER A 187 8.75 0.94 -1.20
CA SER A 187 7.65 -0.04 -1.28
C SER A 187 6.53 0.39 -2.23
N GLY A 188 6.23 1.68 -2.35
CA GLY A 188 5.24 2.20 -3.28
C GLY A 188 5.66 1.99 -4.73
N SER A 189 6.90 2.34 -5.08
CA SER A 189 7.49 2.15 -6.39
C SER A 189 8.15 0.78 -6.59
N GLY A 190 8.50 0.10 -5.50
CA GLY A 190 9.21 -1.18 -5.49
C GLY A 190 8.64 -2.26 -6.42
N PRO A 191 7.33 -2.47 -6.51
CA PRO A 191 6.75 -3.44 -7.44
C PRO A 191 7.16 -3.23 -8.89
N ALA A 192 7.34 -1.97 -9.32
CA ALA A 192 7.82 -1.66 -10.67
C ALA A 192 9.29 -2.05 -10.87
N TYR A 193 10.13 -1.91 -9.85
CA TYR A 193 11.54 -2.31 -9.93
C TYR A 193 11.69 -3.82 -10.07
N PHE A 194 10.94 -4.58 -9.25
CA PHE A 194 10.94 -6.04 -9.34
C PHE A 194 10.34 -6.54 -10.65
N ALA A 195 9.30 -5.88 -11.16
CA ALA A 195 8.72 -6.21 -12.46
C ALA A 195 9.71 -5.97 -13.62
N LEU A 196 10.43 -4.84 -13.61
CA LEU A 196 11.47 -4.54 -14.61
C LEU A 196 12.59 -5.58 -14.56
N PHE A 197 13.02 -5.98 -13.36
CA PHE A 197 14.05 -7.01 -13.21
C PHE A 197 13.55 -8.37 -13.70
N ALA A 198 12.31 -8.74 -13.39
CA ALA A 198 11.71 -9.97 -13.87
C ALA A 198 11.58 -9.99 -15.41
N GLU A 199 11.15 -8.88 -16.02
CA GLU A 199 11.07 -8.72 -17.47
C GLU A 199 12.43 -8.95 -18.14
N ALA A 200 13.49 -8.31 -17.63
CA ALA A 200 14.84 -8.50 -18.12
C ALA A 200 15.32 -9.95 -17.99
N MET A 201 14.98 -10.64 -16.89
CA MET A 201 15.30 -12.06 -16.69
C MET A 201 14.56 -12.95 -17.68
N VAL A 202 13.28 -12.68 -17.98
CA VAL A 202 12.50 -13.41 -18.98
C VAL A 202 13.17 -13.29 -20.36
N ASP A 203 13.52 -12.07 -20.76
CA ASP A 203 14.16 -11.81 -22.05
C ASP A 203 15.57 -12.46 -22.15
N ALA A 204 16.33 -12.42 -21.05
CA ALA A 204 17.62 -13.12 -20.97
C ALA A 204 17.44 -14.65 -21.12
N GLY A 205 16.40 -15.23 -20.49
CA GLY A 205 16.07 -16.66 -20.65
C GLY A 205 15.79 -17.02 -22.10
N VAL A 206 15.06 -16.20 -22.84
CA VAL A 206 14.81 -16.35 -24.26
C VAL A 206 16.12 -16.27 -25.07
N THR A 207 16.99 -15.32 -24.73
CA THR A 207 18.29 -15.15 -25.41
C THR A 207 19.17 -16.39 -25.29
N VAL A 208 19.08 -17.13 -24.19
CA VAL A 208 19.84 -18.39 -24.00
C VAL A 208 19.08 -19.63 -24.44
N GLY A 209 17.96 -19.48 -25.15
CA GLY A 209 17.27 -20.56 -25.87
C GLY A 209 16.01 -21.13 -25.21
N LEU A 210 15.51 -20.53 -24.12
CA LEU A 210 14.25 -20.97 -23.53
C LEU A 210 13.04 -20.43 -24.32
N PRO A 211 11.97 -21.22 -24.46
CA PRO A 211 10.67 -20.66 -24.87
C PRO A 211 10.21 -19.58 -23.89
N ARG A 212 9.61 -18.49 -24.40
CA ARG A 212 9.20 -17.33 -23.57
C ARG A 212 8.28 -17.70 -22.41
N GLU A 213 7.31 -18.59 -22.65
CA GLU A 213 6.40 -19.06 -21.61
C GLU A 213 7.12 -19.79 -20.47
N VAL A 214 8.07 -20.64 -20.82
CA VAL A 214 8.89 -21.41 -19.87
C VAL A 214 9.75 -20.42 -19.06
N SER A 215 10.41 -19.48 -19.73
CA SER A 215 11.21 -18.45 -19.08
C SER A 215 10.37 -17.63 -18.09
N ALA A 216 9.18 -17.19 -18.50
CA ALA A 216 8.27 -16.42 -17.65
C ALA A 216 7.83 -17.20 -16.39
N GLN A 217 7.48 -18.48 -16.53
CA GLN A 217 7.10 -19.35 -15.41
C GLN A 217 8.27 -19.55 -14.43
N LEU A 218 9.46 -19.81 -14.94
CA LEU A 218 10.67 -19.99 -14.13
C LEU A 218 10.98 -18.71 -13.33
N VAL A 219 10.97 -17.55 -13.99
CA VAL A 219 11.27 -16.26 -13.35
C VAL A 219 10.23 -15.92 -12.28
N ALA A 220 8.93 -16.04 -12.59
CA ALA A 220 7.87 -15.75 -11.64
C ALA A 220 7.96 -16.63 -10.38
N GLN A 221 8.16 -17.94 -10.55
CA GLN A 221 8.28 -18.86 -9.41
C GLN A 221 9.56 -18.64 -8.62
N THR A 222 10.68 -18.36 -9.29
CA THR A 222 11.97 -18.06 -8.63
C THR A 222 11.86 -16.78 -7.79
N MET A 223 11.23 -15.73 -8.33
CA MET A 223 11.00 -14.47 -7.61
C MET A 223 10.14 -14.70 -6.36
N ARG A 224 9.03 -15.44 -6.49
CA ARG A 224 8.18 -15.80 -5.37
C ARG A 224 8.92 -16.59 -4.30
N GLY A 225 9.67 -17.63 -4.71
CA GLY A 225 10.46 -18.45 -3.80
C GLY A 225 11.55 -17.66 -3.07
N THR A 226 12.24 -16.76 -3.77
CA THR A 226 13.25 -15.89 -3.17
C THR A 226 12.63 -14.93 -2.15
N ALA A 227 11.47 -14.33 -2.45
CA ALA A 227 10.75 -13.51 -1.49
C ALA A 227 10.37 -14.31 -0.24
N ALA A 228 9.86 -15.54 -0.39
CA ALA A 228 9.52 -16.42 0.74
C ALA A 228 10.74 -16.77 1.61
N LEU A 229 11.92 -17.01 1.03
CA LEU A 229 13.15 -17.22 1.80
C LEU A 229 13.49 -16.03 2.71
N VAL A 230 13.27 -14.80 2.23
CA VAL A 230 13.51 -13.59 3.00
C VAL A 230 12.42 -13.36 4.06
N THR A 231 11.15 -13.49 3.69
CA THR A 231 10.02 -13.15 4.57
C THR A 231 9.68 -14.25 5.57
N GLU A 232 9.47 -15.47 5.08
CA GLU A 232 9.06 -16.62 5.89
C GLU A 232 10.27 -17.37 6.46
N GLY A 233 11.32 -17.53 5.64
CA GLY A 233 12.60 -18.15 6.02
C GLY A 233 13.45 -17.26 6.93
N ARG A 234 13.10 -15.97 7.05
CA ARG A 234 13.83 -14.96 7.85
C ARG A 234 15.32 -14.88 7.54
N MET A 235 15.66 -15.13 6.29
CA MET A 235 17.04 -15.02 5.82
C MET A 235 17.30 -13.57 5.36
N GLU A 236 18.45 -13.04 5.75
CA GLU A 236 18.90 -11.78 5.17
C GLU A 236 19.17 -11.95 3.66
N PRO A 237 18.88 -10.95 2.81
CA PRO A 237 19.13 -11.05 1.37
C PRO A 237 20.55 -11.47 1.01
N ALA A 238 21.53 -11.08 1.81
CA ALA A 238 22.94 -11.49 1.65
C ALA A 238 23.14 -12.98 1.91
N GLU A 239 22.42 -13.56 2.89
CA GLU A 239 22.46 -15.00 3.20
C GLU A 239 21.82 -15.83 2.09
N VAL A 240 20.66 -15.40 1.56
CA VAL A 240 20.02 -16.06 0.41
C VAL A 240 21.00 -16.10 -0.76
N ARG A 241 21.63 -14.96 -1.08
CA ARG A 241 22.64 -14.89 -2.15
C ARG A 241 23.82 -15.82 -1.89
N ALA A 242 24.36 -15.84 -0.69
CA ALA A 242 25.50 -16.72 -0.32
C ALA A 242 25.13 -18.20 -0.44
N ALA A 243 23.93 -18.58 0.02
CA ALA A 243 23.48 -19.97 0.02
C ALA A 243 23.38 -20.58 -1.39
N VAL A 244 23.12 -19.76 -2.42
CA VAL A 244 23.01 -20.21 -3.81
C VAL A 244 24.25 -19.93 -4.66
N THR A 245 25.35 -19.43 -4.06
CA THR A 245 26.57 -19.04 -4.77
C THR A 245 27.73 -19.96 -4.38
N SER A 246 27.94 -21.03 -5.15
CA SER A 246 29.11 -21.90 -4.97
C SER A 246 30.36 -21.30 -5.65
N PRO A 247 31.57 -21.56 -5.09
CA PRO A 247 32.82 -21.11 -5.71
C PRO A 247 32.96 -21.62 -7.15
N GLY A 248 33.20 -20.69 -8.09
CA GLY A 248 33.32 -21.02 -9.53
C GLY A 248 32.05 -21.45 -10.24
N GLY A 249 30.90 -21.47 -9.54
CA GLY A 249 29.61 -21.86 -10.10
C GLY A 249 28.99 -20.79 -10.99
N THR A 250 27.90 -21.16 -11.68
CA THR A 250 27.15 -20.28 -12.61
C THR A 250 26.66 -19.01 -11.93
N THR A 251 26.16 -19.13 -10.69
CA THR A 251 25.67 -17.98 -9.90
C THR A 251 26.81 -17.01 -9.61
N ALA A 252 28.00 -17.48 -9.27
CA ALA A 252 29.15 -16.61 -9.00
C ALA A 252 29.53 -15.80 -10.24
N MET A 253 29.52 -16.41 -11.44
CA MET A 253 29.78 -15.71 -12.69
C MET A 253 28.70 -14.68 -13.00
N ALA A 254 27.44 -15.04 -12.85
CA ALA A 254 26.31 -14.13 -13.09
C ALA A 254 26.32 -12.91 -12.14
N ILE A 255 26.53 -13.12 -10.83
CA ILE A 255 26.63 -12.03 -9.87
C ILE A 255 27.78 -11.09 -10.20
N ARG A 256 28.93 -11.63 -10.61
CA ARG A 256 30.08 -10.80 -11.03
C ARG A 256 29.71 -9.86 -12.19
N GLU A 257 28.96 -10.36 -13.19
CA GLU A 257 28.55 -9.53 -14.34
C GLU A 257 27.50 -8.47 -13.94
N LEU A 258 26.54 -8.80 -13.04
CA LEU A 258 25.60 -7.83 -12.51
C LEU A 258 26.30 -6.72 -11.71
N GLU A 259 27.30 -7.07 -10.89
CA GLU A 259 28.09 -6.08 -10.14
C GLU A 259 28.92 -5.19 -11.11
N ARG A 260 29.57 -5.76 -12.13
CA ARG A 260 30.30 -5.01 -13.16
C ARG A 260 29.40 -4.06 -13.96
N SER A 261 28.17 -4.46 -14.21
CA SER A 261 27.15 -3.66 -14.91
C SER A 261 26.54 -2.55 -14.02
N GLY A 262 26.95 -2.44 -12.76
CA GLY A 262 26.52 -1.37 -11.88
C GLY A 262 25.08 -1.48 -11.38
N VAL A 263 24.51 -2.69 -11.31
CA VAL A 263 23.10 -2.91 -10.88
C VAL A 263 22.82 -2.29 -9.52
N ARG A 264 23.75 -2.37 -8.55
CA ARG A 264 23.57 -1.74 -7.23
C ARG A 264 23.44 -0.22 -7.34
N ALA A 265 24.32 0.41 -8.11
CA ALA A 265 24.27 1.85 -8.33
C ALA A 265 22.97 2.26 -9.02
N GLY A 266 22.52 1.47 -10.00
CA GLY A 266 21.23 1.68 -10.67
C GLY A 266 20.05 1.66 -9.71
N VAL A 267 20.00 0.69 -8.79
CA VAL A 267 18.94 0.59 -7.77
C VAL A 267 19.01 1.77 -6.81
N LEU A 268 20.18 2.13 -6.31
CA LEU A 268 20.36 3.28 -5.41
C LEU A 268 19.87 4.58 -6.07
N ASN A 269 20.27 4.82 -7.32
CA ASN A 269 19.85 5.99 -8.07
C ASN A 269 18.34 6.03 -8.34
N ALA A 270 17.75 4.88 -8.66
CA ALA A 270 16.29 4.78 -8.90
C ALA A 270 15.48 5.10 -7.63
N VAL A 271 15.88 4.56 -6.48
CA VAL A 271 15.22 4.83 -5.20
C VAL A 271 15.40 6.30 -4.81
N GLN A 272 16.60 6.88 -5.00
CA GLN A 272 16.85 8.30 -4.73
C GLN A 272 15.95 9.20 -5.61
N ALA A 273 15.88 8.94 -6.91
CA ALA A 273 15.05 9.71 -7.83
C ALA A 273 13.54 9.63 -7.45
N ALA A 274 13.07 8.45 -7.04
CA ALA A 274 11.69 8.28 -6.57
C ALA A 274 11.43 9.02 -5.26
N PHE A 275 12.39 9.01 -4.34
CA PHE A 275 12.32 9.76 -3.08
C PHE A 275 12.26 11.26 -3.31
N ASP A 276 13.14 11.80 -4.15
CA ASP A 276 13.17 13.23 -4.48
C ASP A 276 11.83 13.65 -5.11
N ARG A 277 11.29 12.83 -6.01
CA ARG A 277 9.98 13.11 -6.63
C ARG A 277 8.84 13.04 -5.63
N ALA A 278 8.87 12.10 -4.67
CA ALA A 278 7.85 12.02 -3.61
C ALA A 278 7.85 13.29 -2.75
N ARG A 279 9.01 13.81 -2.41
CA ARG A 279 9.17 15.08 -1.68
C ARG A 279 8.67 16.28 -2.47
N ASP A 280 8.96 16.37 -3.76
CA ASP A 280 8.43 17.43 -4.63
C ASP A 280 6.91 17.46 -4.64
N LEU A 281 6.29 16.28 -4.71
CA LEU A 281 4.83 16.14 -4.67
C LEU A 281 4.25 16.55 -3.31
N ALA A 282 4.95 16.26 -2.20
CA ALA A 282 4.54 16.64 -0.85
C ALA A 282 4.74 18.14 -0.58
N GLY A 283 5.78 18.75 -1.13
CA GLY A 283 6.11 20.17 -0.96
C GLY A 283 5.26 21.14 -1.77
N GLY A 284 4.36 20.66 -2.64
CA GLY A 284 3.60 21.50 -3.56
C GLY A 284 4.54 22.25 -4.46
N SER A 285 5.07 21.65 -5.50
CA SER A 285 6.00 22.26 -6.44
C SER A 285 5.44 23.56 -7.03
N THR A 286 5.79 24.69 -6.42
CA THR A 286 5.89 25.98 -7.11
C THR A 286 7.28 26.03 -7.72
N GLY A 287 7.42 25.66 -8.98
CA GLY A 287 8.72 25.79 -9.64
C GLY A 287 8.75 25.07 -10.97
N SER A 288 8.34 25.80 -12.01
CA SER A 288 8.69 25.56 -13.40
C SER A 288 10.14 25.11 -13.58
N ARG A 289 10.35 23.99 -14.26
CA ARG A 289 11.47 23.84 -15.20
C ARG A 289 10.95 23.33 -16.52
#